data_7957f3d8922733849ea1b2eb78ad857b
#
_entry.id   7957f3d8922733849ea1b2eb78ad857b
#
_cell.length_a   1.000
_cell.length_b   1.000
_cell.length_c   1.000
_cell.angle_alpha   90.00
_cell.angle_beta   90.00
_cell.angle_gamma   90.00
#
_symmetry.space_group_name_H-M   'P 1'
#
loop_
_entity.id
_entity.type
_entity.pdbx_description
1 polymer ?
#
loop_
_entity_poly.entity_id
_entity_poly.type
_entity_poly.pdbx_seq_one_letter_code
_entity_poly.pdbx_strand_id
1 'polypeptide(L)'
;MIDRTHDLPISKQAEALNISRGSVYYLPRPVPKTDLAIMHRLDRLHLEYPFAGSRMLRGLLAAEGCKIGRRHVRTLMRRMGIEALYRRPRTTTPEPGHKIYPYLLRGIEITRPNQVWAMDITYIPMARGFVYLAVVLDWFSRRVLSWRLSITMEASFCVATLEDALARHGKPDIFNTDQGSQFTGAAFTGALAERGITISMDGRGAWRDNVFVERLWRSIKYEEVYLRAYESVSGARSSIGRYLDFYNTKRPHQSLDGATPDQAYFTELSLRDR
;
A
#
# COMPACT_ATOMS: atom_id res chain seq x y z
N MET A 1 20.34 18.39 -34.50
CA MET A 1 21.22 17.24 -34.76
C MET A 1 22.54 17.78 -35.32
N ILE A 2 23.70 17.18 -34.99
CA ILE A 2 25.00 17.62 -35.47
C ILE A 2 25.10 17.38 -36.99
N ASP A 3 25.41 18.42 -37.74
CA ASP A 3 25.69 18.33 -39.18
C ASP A 3 27.20 18.50 -39.43
N ARG A 4 27.85 17.48 -39.97
CA ARG A 4 29.29 17.46 -40.21
C ARG A 4 29.72 18.27 -41.45
N THR A 5 28.77 18.65 -42.30
CA THR A 5 28.98 19.44 -43.51
C THR A 5 28.66 20.91 -43.36
N HIS A 6 28.14 21.30 -42.17
CA HIS A 6 27.78 22.68 -41.85
C HIS A 6 29.03 23.54 -41.63
N ASP A 7 28.99 24.84 -42.02
CA ASP A 7 30.07 25.82 -41.84
C ASP A 7 30.45 26.04 -40.35
N LEU A 8 29.52 25.82 -39.44
CA LEU A 8 29.79 25.93 -38.00
C LEU A 8 30.57 24.70 -37.51
N PRO A 9 31.75 24.87 -36.90
CA PRO A 9 32.54 23.75 -36.37
C PRO A 9 31.76 22.87 -35.41
N ILE A 10 32.01 21.55 -35.43
CA ILE A 10 31.34 20.54 -34.61
C ILE A 10 31.40 20.90 -33.08
N SER A 11 32.52 21.51 -32.65
CA SER A 11 32.63 21.98 -31.24
C SER A 11 31.59 23.01 -30.87
N LYS A 12 31.33 23.96 -31.78
CA LYS A 12 30.32 25.02 -31.57
C LYS A 12 28.89 24.50 -31.69
N GLN A 13 28.65 23.53 -32.60
CA GLN A 13 27.36 22.86 -32.69
C GLN A 13 27.08 22.04 -31.40
N ALA A 14 28.09 21.34 -30.86
CA ALA A 14 27.96 20.60 -29.60
C ALA A 14 27.71 21.50 -28.42
N GLU A 15 28.39 22.66 -28.36
CA GLU A 15 28.18 23.70 -27.34
C GLU A 15 26.74 24.25 -27.39
N ALA A 16 26.24 24.60 -28.56
CA ALA A 16 24.88 25.10 -28.78
C ALA A 16 23.79 24.08 -28.39
N LEU A 17 24.07 22.79 -28.54
CA LEU A 17 23.18 21.70 -28.16
C LEU A 17 23.38 21.21 -26.70
N ASN A 18 24.28 21.83 -25.96
CA ASN A 18 24.66 21.45 -24.60
C ASN A 18 25.07 19.97 -24.45
N ILE A 19 25.81 19.42 -25.45
CA ILE A 19 26.36 18.08 -25.45
C ILE A 19 27.87 18.12 -25.48
N SER A 20 28.53 17.10 -24.88
CA SER A 20 29.99 17.03 -24.96
C SER A 20 30.45 16.70 -26.39
N ARG A 21 31.56 17.28 -26.85
CA ARG A 21 32.17 16.95 -28.12
C ARG A 21 32.45 15.44 -28.26
N GLY A 22 32.83 14.76 -27.17
CA GLY A 22 33.03 13.32 -27.10
C GLY A 22 31.79 12.52 -27.49
N SER A 23 30.60 13.02 -27.08
CA SER A 23 29.33 12.38 -27.42
C SER A 23 29.03 12.37 -28.92
N VAL A 24 29.50 13.37 -29.66
CA VAL A 24 29.34 13.46 -31.13
C VAL A 24 30.13 12.38 -31.88
N TYR A 25 31.26 12.00 -31.32
CA TYR A 25 32.15 10.97 -31.91
C TYR A 25 31.98 9.59 -31.27
N TYR A 26 31.14 9.47 -30.26
CA TYR A 26 30.90 8.19 -29.58
C TYR A 26 30.15 7.24 -30.55
N LEU A 27 30.82 6.18 -30.94
CA LEU A 27 30.20 5.04 -31.60
C LEU A 27 29.94 3.96 -30.56
N PRO A 28 28.70 3.52 -30.37
CA PRO A 28 28.40 2.43 -29.46
C PRO A 28 29.20 1.18 -29.84
N ARG A 29 29.93 0.61 -28.88
CA ARG A 29 30.62 -0.66 -29.10
C ARG A 29 29.61 -1.76 -29.41
N PRO A 30 29.82 -2.59 -30.44
CA PRO A 30 28.96 -3.73 -30.71
C PRO A 30 28.90 -4.67 -29.51
N VAL A 31 27.76 -5.29 -29.32
CA VAL A 31 27.60 -6.28 -28.23
C VAL A 31 28.50 -7.49 -28.53
N PRO A 32 29.33 -7.93 -27.56
CA PRO A 32 30.16 -9.11 -27.75
C PRO A 32 29.33 -10.36 -28.10
N LYS A 33 29.85 -11.26 -28.93
CA LYS A 33 29.15 -12.51 -29.28
C LYS A 33 28.77 -13.35 -28.07
N THR A 34 29.61 -13.35 -27.03
CA THR A 34 29.35 -14.02 -25.75
C THR A 34 28.12 -13.42 -25.05
N ASP A 35 28.00 -12.10 -25.03
CA ASP A 35 26.85 -11.42 -24.45
C ASP A 35 25.57 -11.67 -25.24
N LEU A 36 25.66 -11.69 -26.57
CA LEU A 36 24.54 -12.03 -27.45
C LEU A 36 24.01 -13.45 -27.16
N ALA A 37 24.89 -14.43 -27.02
CA ALA A 37 24.51 -15.80 -26.67
C ALA A 37 23.79 -15.85 -25.31
N ILE A 38 24.26 -15.09 -24.30
CA ILE A 38 23.64 -15.00 -23.01
C ILE A 38 22.29 -14.26 -23.10
N MET A 39 22.20 -13.21 -23.90
CA MET A 39 20.93 -12.49 -24.12
C MET A 39 19.86 -13.41 -24.71
N HIS A 40 20.18 -14.21 -25.72
CA HIS A 40 19.25 -15.20 -26.28
C HIS A 40 18.80 -16.23 -25.22
N ARG A 41 19.70 -16.60 -24.32
CA ARG A 41 19.34 -17.52 -23.24
C ARG A 41 18.45 -16.86 -22.21
N LEU A 42 18.74 -15.60 -21.82
CA LEU A 42 17.92 -14.78 -20.94
C LEU A 42 16.51 -14.57 -21.51
N ASP A 43 16.39 -14.36 -22.82
CA ASP A 43 15.12 -14.20 -23.50
C ASP A 43 14.23 -15.45 -23.33
N ARG A 44 14.77 -16.62 -23.62
CA ARG A 44 14.05 -17.91 -23.41
C ARG A 44 13.63 -18.11 -21.97
N LEU A 45 14.55 -17.89 -21.01
CA LEU A 45 14.25 -18.01 -19.59
C LEU A 45 13.20 -16.99 -19.12
N HIS A 46 13.19 -15.80 -19.71
CA HIS A 46 12.21 -14.78 -19.40
C HIS A 46 10.82 -15.13 -19.96
N LEU A 47 10.74 -15.73 -21.14
CA LEU A 47 9.47 -16.23 -21.70
C LEU A 47 8.89 -17.36 -20.88
N GLU A 48 9.73 -18.26 -20.36
CA GLU A 48 9.31 -19.40 -19.51
C GLU A 48 8.99 -18.96 -18.08
N TYR A 49 9.80 -18.04 -17.52
CA TYR A 49 9.69 -17.54 -16.14
C TYR A 49 9.63 -16.00 -16.10
N PRO A 50 8.54 -15.37 -16.56
CA PRO A 50 8.47 -13.90 -16.72
C PRO A 50 8.58 -13.15 -15.39
N PHE A 51 8.33 -13.80 -14.26
CA PHE A 51 8.52 -13.27 -12.91
C PHE A 51 9.97 -13.31 -12.42
N ALA A 52 10.89 -13.98 -13.16
CA ALA A 52 12.26 -14.16 -12.74
C ALA A 52 13.09 -12.87 -12.86
N GLY A 53 13.55 -12.35 -11.72
CA GLY A 53 14.49 -11.23 -11.69
C GLY A 53 15.96 -11.66 -11.83
N SER A 54 16.87 -10.69 -11.92
CA SER A 54 18.29 -10.92 -12.17
C SER A 54 19.00 -11.90 -11.22
N ARG A 55 18.49 -12.11 -9.99
CA ARG A 55 19.04 -13.12 -9.05
C ARG A 55 18.65 -14.53 -9.48
N MET A 56 17.38 -14.74 -9.80
CA MET A 56 16.85 -16.02 -10.23
C MET A 56 17.41 -16.41 -11.59
N LEU A 57 17.39 -15.49 -12.57
CA LEU A 57 17.96 -15.70 -13.89
C LEU A 57 19.46 -16.06 -13.85
N ARG A 58 20.24 -15.41 -12.96
CA ARG A 58 21.63 -15.82 -12.73
C ARG A 58 21.73 -17.27 -12.21
N GLY A 59 20.84 -17.66 -11.32
CA GLY A 59 20.80 -19.03 -10.78
C GLY A 59 20.46 -20.06 -11.85
N LEU A 60 19.46 -19.78 -12.68
CA LEU A 60 19.06 -20.63 -13.81
C LEU A 60 20.19 -20.75 -14.85
N LEU A 61 20.82 -19.65 -15.23
CA LEU A 61 21.98 -19.67 -16.12
C LEU A 61 23.15 -20.48 -15.54
N ALA A 62 23.39 -20.37 -14.23
CA ALA A 62 24.45 -21.14 -13.58
C ALA A 62 24.15 -22.66 -13.57
N ALA A 63 22.90 -23.05 -13.39
CA ALA A 63 22.46 -24.45 -13.50
C ALA A 63 22.67 -25.03 -14.91
N GLU A 64 22.60 -24.16 -15.94
CA GLU A 64 22.90 -24.51 -17.33
C GLU A 64 24.40 -24.41 -17.69
N GLY A 65 25.27 -24.20 -16.69
CA GLY A 65 26.71 -24.08 -16.87
C GLY A 65 27.20 -22.68 -17.22
N CYS A 66 26.31 -21.69 -17.37
CA CYS A 66 26.70 -20.30 -17.69
C CYS A 66 26.99 -19.52 -16.41
N LYS A 67 28.26 -19.42 -16.02
CA LYS A 67 28.71 -18.70 -14.80
C LYS A 67 28.91 -17.21 -15.09
N ILE A 68 27.93 -16.38 -14.77
CA ILE A 68 28.01 -14.93 -14.89
C ILE A 68 27.58 -14.21 -13.61
N GLY A 69 28.05 -12.98 -13.44
CA GLY A 69 27.72 -12.16 -12.27
C GLY A 69 26.32 -11.55 -12.35
N ARG A 70 25.64 -11.36 -11.21
CA ARG A 70 24.29 -10.73 -11.14
C ARG A 70 24.25 -9.34 -11.79
N ARG A 71 25.31 -8.52 -11.62
CA ARG A 71 25.37 -7.17 -12.23
C ARG A 71 25.37 -7.26 -13.75
N HIS A 72 26.07 -8.24 -14.32
CA HIS A 72 26.11 -8.47 -15.76
C HIS A 72 24.74 -8.91 -16.28
N VAL A 73 24.07 -9.88 -15.63
CA VAL A 73 22.68 -10.26 -15.97
C VAL A 73 21.76 -9.04 -15.98
N ARG A 74 21.81 -8.21 -14.94
CA ARG A 74 20.99 -6.99 -14.86
C ARG A 74 21.28 -6.00 -16.00
N THR A 75 22.53 -5.87 -16.41
CA THR A 75 22.92 -5.00 -17.52
C THR A 75 22.37 -5.52 -18.86
N LEU A 76 22.44 -6.84 -19.08
CA LEU A 76 21.90 -7.47 -20.28
C LEU A 76 20.36 -7.36 -20.32
N MET A 77 19.68 -7.65 -19.21
CA MET A 77 18.22 -7.45 -19.11
C MET A 77 17.81 -6.03 -19.49
N ARG A 78 18.53 -5.02 -18.97
CA ARG A 78 18.26 -3.61 -19.30
C ARG A 78 18.48 -3.30 -20.78
N ARG A 79 19.54 -3.86 -21.41
CA ARG A 79 19.78 -3.71 -22.84
C ARG A 79 18.70 -4.33 -23.70
N MET A 80 18.10 -5.43 -23.23
CA MET A 80 17.00 -6.12 -23.90
C MET A 80 15.64 -5.48 -23.62
N GLY A 81 15.54 -4.53 -22.67
CA GLY A 81 14.27 -3.95 -22.25
C GLY A 81 13.37 -4.90 -21.47
N ILE A 82 13.92 -5.99 -20.89
CA ILE A 82 13.15 -6.97 -20.13
C ILE A 82 13.25 -6.71 -18.65
N GLU A 83 12.11 -6.84 -17.96
CA GLU A 83 11.97 -6.72 -16.51
C GLU A 83 11.14 -7.89 -15.96
N ALA A 84 11.40 -8.29 -14.71
CA ALA A 84 10.56 -9.28 -14.04
C ALA A 84 9.13 -8.77 -13.91
N LEU A 85 8.17 -9.57 -14.36
CA LEU A 85 6.75 -9.26 -14.21
C LEU A 85 6.34 -9.56 -12.76
N TYR A 86 6.13 -8.52 -11.98
CA TYR A 86 5.52 -8.60 -10.66
C TYR A 86 4.66 -7.37 -10.41
N ARG A 87 3.64 -7.54 -9.59
CA ARG A 87 2.79 -6.41 -9.21
C ARG A 87 3.62 -5.42 -8.39
N ARG A 88 3.81 -4.21 -8.91
CA ARG A 88 4.48 -3.14 -8.15
C ARG A 88 3.60 -2.73 -6.98
N PRO A 89 4.12 -2.64 -5.75
CA PRO A 89 3.33 -2.30 -4.56
C PRO A 89 3.03 -0.79 -4.46
N ARG A 90 2.55 -0.18 -5.54
CA ARG A 90 2.05 1.19 -5.56
C ARG A 90 0.56 1.16 -5.80
N THR A 91 -0.21 0.94 -4.75
CA THR A 91 -1.67 0.92 -4.81
C THR A 91 -2.29 2.28 -4.56
N THR A 92 -1.55 3.23 -3.97
CA THR A 92 -2.05 4.58 -3.63
C THR A 92 -1.14 5.64 -4.25
N THR A 93 -1.71 6.49 -5.10
CA THR A 93 -1.04 7.69 -5.61
C THR A 93 -1.72 8.88 -4.97
N PRO A 94 -0.98 9.76 -4.24
CA PRO A 94 -1.52 11.00 -3.72
C PRO A 94 -2.02 11.88 -4.87
N GLU A 95 -3.19 12.46 -4.71
CA GLU A 95 -3.71 13.40 -5.69
C GLU A 95 -3.03 14.77 -5.51
N PRO A 96 -2.50 15.38 -6.58
CA PRO A 96 -1.86 16.68 -6.48
C PRO A 96 -2.85 17.73 -5.96
N GLY A 97 -2.42 18.53 -4.97
CA GLY A 97 -3.23 19.62 -4.41
C GLY A 97 -4.06 19.24 -3.17
N HIS A 98 -4.15 17.97 -2.78
CA HIS A 98 -4.79 17.59 -1.53
C HIS A 98 -3.94 18.00 -0.32
N LYS A 99 -4.62 18.53 0.71
CA LYS A 99 -3.97 18.91 1.96
C LYS A 99 -3.59 17.66 2.76
N ILE A 100 -2.29 17.53 3.10
CA ILE A 100 -1.76 16.50 3.98
C ILE A 100 -1.68 17.07 5.39
N TYR A 101 -2.21 16.35 6.37
CA TYR A 101 -2.15 16.72 7.78
C TYR A 101 -0.94 16.08 8.46
N PRO A 102 -0.38 16.71 9.51
CA PRO A 102 0.75 16.15 10.23
C PRO A 102 0.37 14.89 11.01
N TYR A 103 1.35 14.00 11.23
CA TYR A 103 1.20 12.87 12.15
C TYR A 103 1.29 13.33 13.60
N LEU A 104 0.21 13.16 14.35
CA LEU A 104 0.07 13.70 15.70
C LEU A 104 0.30 12.67 16.81
N LEU A 105 0.36 11.37 16.49
CA LEU A 105 0.33 10.32 17.52
C LEU A 105 1.70 9.94 18.08
N ARG A 106 2.77 10.59 17.63
CA ARG A 106 4.11 10.30 18.13
C ARG A 106 4.26 10.73 19.59
N GLY A 107 4.47 9.75 20.50
CA GLY A 107 4.68 10.00 21.91
C GLY A 107 3.40 10.32 22.70
N ILE A 108 2.24 10.21 22.07
CA ILE A 108 0.96 10.32 22.78
C ILE A 108 0.65 8.97 23.44
N GLU A 109 0.40 8.99 24.74
CA GLU A 109 -0.15 7.86 25.47
C GLU A 109 -1.66 7.76 25.23
N ILE A 110 -2.12 6.60 24.79
CA ILE A 110 -3.54 6.33 24.57
C ILE A 110 -4.10 5.67 25.80
N THR A 111 -4.87 6.41 26.56
CA THR A 111 -5.34 6.04 27.92
C THR A 111 -6.84 5.77 28.00
N ARG A 112 -7.60 6.02 26.95
CA ARG A 112 -9.06 5.89 26.98
C ARG A 112 -9.68 5.58 25.62
N PRO A 113 -10.88 4.95 25.60
CA PRO A 113 -11.72 4.88 24.41
C PRO A 113 -12.04 6.27 23.85
N ASN A 114 -12.23 6.33 22.53
CA ASN A 114 -12.56 7.55 21.79
C ASN A 114 -11.49 8.67 21.87
N GLN A 115 -10.29 8.37 22.33
CA GLN A 115 -9.17 9.31 22.25
C GLN A 115 -8.62 9.37 20.82
N VAL A 116 -8.38 8.20 20.21
CA VAL A 116 -7.90 8.08 18.83
C VAL A 116 -8.69 7.01 18.11
N TRP A 117 -9.27 7.37 16.97
CA TRP A 117 -9.78 6.40 16.01
C TRP A 117 -8.84 6.34 14.81
N ALA A 118 -8.77 5.19 14.18
CA ALA A 118 -8.06 5.03 12.92
C ALA A 118 -8.94 4.36 11.87
N MET A 119 -8.70 4.71 10.62
CA MET A 119 -9.37 4.11 9.47
C MET A 119 -8.36 3.72 8.40
N ASP A 120 -8.64 2.60 7.76
CA ASP A 120 -7.87 2.13 6.61
C ASP A 120 -8.75 1.25 5.71
N ILE A 121 -8.25 0.95 4.52
CA ILE A 121 -8.91 0.13 3.50
C ILE A 121 -8.03 -1.05 3.15
N THR A 122 -8.62 -2.25 3.09
CA THR A 122 -7.92 -3.42 2.59
C THR A 122 -8.70 -4.13 1.49
N TYR A 123 -7.97 -4.92 0.68
CA TYR A 123 -8.56 -5.78 -0.35
C TYR A 123 -8.97 -7.12 0.24
N ILE A 124 -10.17 -7.56 -0.09
CA ILE A 124 -10.69 -8.89 0.24
C ILE A 124 -10.81 -9.68 -1.07
N PRO A 125 -10.04 -10.77 -1.25
CA PRO A 125 -10.13 -11.61 -2.42
C PRO A 125 -11.48 -12.33 -2.48
N MET A 126 -12.04 -12.40 -3.67
CA MET A 126 -13.26 -13.12 -4.00
C MET A 126 -12.93 -14.27 -4.95
N ALA A 127 -13.85 -15.20 -5.19
CA ALA A 127 -13.69 -16.21 -6.21
C ALA A 127 -13.45 -15.61 -7.61
N ARG A 128 -13.99 -14.41 -7.86
CA ARG A 128 -13.71 -13.60 -9.05
C ARG A 128 -13.43 -12.16 -8.63
N GLY A 129 -12.15 -11.73 -8.75
CA GLY A 129 -11.74 -10.37 -8.42
C GLY A 129 -11.56 -10.12 -6.92
N PHE A 130 -11.96 -8.95 -6.45
CA PHE A 130 -11.84 -8.53 -5.05
C PHE A 130 -12.88 -7.45 -4.72
N VAL A 131 -13.08 -7.24 -3.43
CA VAL A 131 -13.84 -6.09 -2.89
C VAL A 131 -12.98 -5.33 -1.89
N TYR A 132 -13.37 -4.11 -1.57
CA TYR A 132 -12.71 -3.26 -0.58
C TYR A 132 -13.41 -3.36 0.75
N LEU A 133 -12.65 -3.49 1.83
CA LEU A 133 -13.15 -3.42 3.19
C LEU A 133 -12.56 -2.18 3.86
N ALA A 134 -13.41 -1.25 4.26
CA ALA A 134 -13.05 -0.12 5.12
C ALA A 134 -13.47 -0.41 6.56
N VAL A 135 -12.64 -0.02 7.53
CA VAL A 135 -12.89 -0.22 8.96
C VAL A 135 -12.50 1.04 9.72
N VAL A 136 -13.33 1.44 10.69
CA VAL A 136 -12.99 2.39 11.75
C VAL A 136 -12.70 1.62 13.03
N LEU A 137 -11.54 1.84 13.62
CA LEU A 137 -11.02 1.15 14.80
C LEU A 137 -10.73 2.15 15.94
N ASP A 138 -11.17 1.86 17.15
CA ASP A 138 -10.71 2.57 18.35
C ASP A 138 -9.32 2.09 18.78
N TRP A 139 -8.39 3.00 18.96
CA TRP A 139 -6.98 2.66 19.25
C TRP A 139 -6.76 2.15 20.66
N PHE A 140 -7.55 2.57 21.63
CA PHE A 140 -7.45 2.10 23.01
C PHE A 140 -7.89 0.64 23.13
N SER A 141 -9.12 0.39 22.76
CA SER A 141 -9.78 -0.91 22.95
C SER A 141 -9.55 -1.91 21.82
N ARG A 142 -9.05 -1.47 20.66
CA ARG A 142 -8.98 -2.27 19.41
C ARG A 142 -10.35 -2.61 18.84
N ARG A 143 -11.41 -2.03 19.35
CA ARG A 143 -12.79 -2.28 18.92
C ARG A 143 -13.01 -1.77 17.49
N VAL A 144 -13.59 -2.62 16.64
CA VAL A 144 -14.12 -2.21 15.35
C VAL A 144 -15.44 -1.49 15.58
N LEU A 145 -15.46 -0.19 15.32
CA LEU A 145 -16.62 0.68 15.57
C LEU A 145 -17.63 0.64 14.41
N SER A 146 -17.10 0.63 13.18
CA SER A 146 -17.88 0.49 11.97
C SER A 146 -17.04 -0.14 10.86
N TRP A 147 -17.72 -0.71 9.88
CA TRP A 147 -17.08 -1.29 8.70
C TRP A 147 -18.04 -1.35 7.51
N ARG A 148 -17.50 -1.30 6.30
CA ARG A 148 -18.27 -1.47 5.06
C ARG A 148 -17.47 -2.23 4.02
N LEU A 149 -18.17 -2.99 3.16
CA LEU A 149 -17.64 -3.57 1.93
C LEU A 149 -18.14 -2.76 0.73
N SER A 150 -17.24 -2.50 -0.22
CA SER A 150 -17.54 -1.86 -1.50
C SER A 150 -16.87 -2.58 -2.66
N ILE A 151 -17.49 -2.54 -3.83
CA ILE A 151 -16.91 -3.00 -5.10
C ILE A 151 -16.05 -1.91 -5.76
N THR A 152 -16.20 -0.64 -5.33
CA THR A 152 -15.43 0.52 -5.79
C THR A 152 -14.66 1.13 -4.64
N MET A 153 -13.53 1.81 -4.93
CA MET A 153 -12.71 2.50 -3.95
C MET A 153 -13.00 4.01 -3.96
N GLU A 154 -14.27 4.38 -3.88
CA GLU A 154 -14.70 5.78 -3.85
C GLU A 154 -14.62 6.37 -2.44
N ALA A 155 -14.38 7.69 -2.34
CA ALA A 155 -14.33 8.37 -1.03
C ALA A 155 -15.68 8.28 -0.28
N SER A 156 -16.80 8.19 -1.01
CA SER A 156 -18.15 8.14 -0.46
C SER A 156 -18.37 6.97 0.52
N PHE A 157 -17.82 5.77 0.21
CA PHE A 157 -17.99 4.64 1.13
C PHE A 157 -17.13 4.78 2.41
N CYS A 158 -16.01 5.51 2.33
CA CYS A 158 -15.20 5.86 3.51
C CYS A 158 -15.93 6.86 4.39
N VAL A 159 -16.53 7.90 3.80
CA VAL A 159 -17.36 8.88 4.52
C VAL A 159 -18.53 8.18 5.20
N ALA A 160 -19.26 7.33 4.48
CA ALA A 160 -20.39 6.58 5.05
C ALA A 160 -19.95 5.65 6.21
N THR A 161 -18.75 5.05 6.14
CA THR A 161 -18.21 4.24 7.23
C THR A 161 -17.85 5.10 8.45
N LEU A 162 -17.27 6.27 8.23
CA LEU A 162 -16.98 7.26 9.28
C LEU A 162 -18.27 7.74 9.96
N GLU A 163 -19.28 8.11 9.19
CA GLU A 163 -20.58 8.59 9.72
C GLU A 163 -21.30 7.55 10.55
N ASP A 164 -21.27 6.28 10.13
CA ASP A 164 -21.80 5.17 10.94
C ASP A 164 -21.10 5.04 12.29
N ALA A 165 -19.77 5.20 12.32
CA ALA A 165 -19.02 5.17 13.58
C ALA A 165 -19.41 6.35 14.49
N LEU A 166 -19.43 7.56 13.92
CA LEU A 166 -19.78 8.78 14.66
C LEU A 166 -21.20 8.75 15.23
N ALA A 167 -22.16 8.23 14.46
CA ALA A 167 -23.56 8.13 14.90
C ALA A 167 -23.75 7.17 16.08
N ARG A 168 -22.94 6.11 16.17
CA ARG A 168 -23.10 5.06 17.20
C ARG A 168 -22.23 5.26 18.43
N HIS A 169 -21.07 5.89 18.28
CA HIS A 169 -20.02 5.91 19.30
C HIS A 169 -19.60 7.33 19.72
N GLY A 170 -20.23 8.36 19.17
CA GLY A 170 -19.83 9.75 19.40
C GLY A 170 -18.63 10.12 18.53
N LYS A 171 -17.72 10.97 19.01
CA LYS A 171 -16.57 11.45 18.26
C LYS A 171 -15.25 11.19 19.00
N PRO A 172 -14.14 10.92 18.25
CA PRO A 172 -12.81 10.88 18.85
C PRO A 172 -12.22 12.30 19.00
N ASP A 173 -11.15 12.40 19.80
CA ASP A 173 -10.34 13.63 19.82
C ASP A 173 -9.49 13.72 18.51
N ILE A 174 -8.89 12.61 18.10
CA ILE A 174 -8.02 12.52 16.94
C ILE A 174 -8.51 11.38 16.04
N PHE A 175 -8.52 11.65 14.72
CA PHE A 175 -8.79 10.65 13.69
C PHE A 175 -7.56 10.46 12.81
N ASN A 176 -7.04 9.23 12.77
CA ASN A 176 -5.82 8.88 12.04
C ASN A 176 -6.09 8.07 10.77
N THR A 177 -5.47 8.44 9.66
CA THR A 177 -5.55 7.73 8.38
C THR A 177 -4.19 7.70 7.68
N ASP A 178 -4.08 6.93 6.61
CA ASP A 178 -2.98 7.12 5.66
C ASP A 178 -3.21 8.35 4.75
N GLN A 179 -2.28 8.60 3.83
CA GLN A 179 -2.36 9.70 2.87
C GLN A 179 -3.06 9.30 1.55
N GLY A 180 -3.93 8.30 1.58
CA GLY A 180 -4.71 7.88 0.43
C GLY A 180 -5.65 8.98 -0.09
N SER A 181 -5.89 9.02 -1.39
CA SER A 181 -6.78 10.02 -2.02
C SER A 181 -8.19 10.02 -1.44
N GLN A 182 -8.67 8.87 -0.94
CA GLN A 182 -9.96 8.70 -0.28
C GLN A 182 -10.05 9.49 1.03
N PHE A 183 -8.92 9.62 1.75
CA PHE A 183 -8.85 10.26 3.06
C PHE A 183 -8.37 11.72 3.00
N THR A 184 -7.62 12.08 1.94
CA THR A 184 -7.14 13.46 1.74
C THR A 184 -8.14 14.34 1.00
N GLY A 185 -9.20 13.76 0.42
CA GLY A 185 -10.25 14.46 -0.30
C GLY A 185 -11.11 15.35 0.61
N ALA A 186 -11.62 16.46 0.04
CA ALA A 186 -12.41 17.46 0.77
C ALA A 186 -13.66 16.87 1.45
N ALA A 187 -14.30 15.86 0.86
CA ALA A 187 -15.49 15.22 1.45
C ALA A 187 -15.17 14.53 2.78
N PHE A 188 -14.05 13.80 2.86
CA PHE A 188 -13.66 13.09 4.08
C PHE A 188 -13.09 14.04 5.14
N THR A 189 -12.16 14.91 4.76
CA THR A 189 -11.56 15.88 5.68
C THR A 189 -12.56 16.91 6.17
N GLY A 190 -13.52 17.32 5.32
CA GLY A 190 -14.64 18.19 5.68
C GLY A 190 -15.54 17.57 6.73
N ALA A 191 -15.92 16.29 6.57
CA ALA A 191 -16.75 15.57 7.53
C ALA A 191 -16.13 15.50 8.94
N LEU A 192 -14.81 15.39 9.03
CA LEU A 192 -14.07 15.44 10.30
C LEU A 192 -13.99 16.86 10.87
N ALA A 193 -13.65 17.85 10.02
CA ALA A 193 -13.47 19.25 10.43
C ALA A 193 -14.77 19.87 10.93
N GLU A 194 -15.90 19.62 10.29
CA GLU A 194 -17.24 20.09 10.70
C GLU A 194 -17.63 19.63 12.10
N ARG A 195 -17.10 18.48 12.54
CA ARG A 195 -17.34 17.91 13.88
C ARG A 195 -16.26 18.29 14.89
N GLY A 196 -15.28 19.12 14.50
CA GLY A 196 -14.18 19.54 15.36
C GLY A 196 -13.24 18.39 15.74
N ILE A 197 -13.08 17.39 14.88
CA ILE A 197 -12.18 16.25 15.07
C ILE A 197 -10.80 16.60 14.51
N THR A 198 -9.76 16.40 15.32
CA THR A 198 -8.38 16.66 14.88
C THR A 198 -7.91 15.57 13.93
N ILE A 199 -7.40 15.98 12.75
CA ILE A 199 -6.96 15.05 11.71
C ILE A 199 -5.46 14.76 11.86
N SER A 200 -5.10 13.49 11.86
CA SER A 200 -3.73 12.98 11.82
C SER A 200 -3.55 12.10 10.59
N MET A 201 -2.41 12.21 9.92
CA MET A 201 -2.10 11.35 8.78
C MET A 201 -0.72 10.72 8.91
N ASP A 202 -0.65 9.42 8.64
CA ASP A 202 0.58 8.65 8.70
C ASP A 202 1.65 9.20 7.76
N GLY A 203 2.91 9.13 8.15
CA GLY A 203 4.04 9.46 7.29
C GLY A 203 4.14 8.48 6.10
N ARG A 204 4.70 8.92 4.98
CA ARG A 204 4.90 8.07 3.80
C ARG A 204 5.73 6.83 4.15
N GLY A 205 5.12 5.64 4.02
CA GLY A 205 5.78 4.36 4.27
C GLY A 205 5.98 4.03 5.75
N ALA A 206 5.41 4.80 6.66
CA ALA A 206 5.48 4.59 8.10
C ALA A 206 4.37 3.64 8.57
N TRP A 207 4.46 2.36 8.19
CA TRP A 207 3.49 1.31 8.57
C TRP A 207 3.29 1.18 10.10
N ARG A 208 4.25 1.65 10.90
CA ARG A 208 4.13 1.65 12.37
C ARG A 208 3.12 2.67 12.88
N ASP A 209 2.83 3.68 12.07
CA ASP A 209 1.94 4.78 12.45
C ASP A 209 0.46 4.36 12.44
N ASN A 210 0.11 3.21 11.81
CA ASN A 210 -1.23 2.62 11.84
C ASN A 210 -1.23 1.12 12.22
N VAL A 211 -0.31 0.74 13.11
CA VAL A 211 -0.02 -0.66 13.49
C VAL A 211 -1.23 -1.46 13.96
N PHE A 212 -2.23 -0.82 14.56
CA PHE A 212 -3.39 -1.52 15.11
C PHE A 212 -4.38 -1.95 14.02
N VAL A 213 -4.59 -1.12 13.02
CA VAL A 213 -5.41 -1.48 11.87
C VAL A 213 -4.70 -2.54 11.01
N GLU A 214 -3.38 -2.45 10.86
CA GLU A 214 -2.59 -3.47 10.18
C GLU A 214 -2.66 -4.84 10.89
N ARG A 215 -2.66 -4.85 12.22
CA ARG A 215 -2.88 -6.07 13.01
C ARG A 215 -4.29 -6.62 12.84
N LEU A 216 -5.31 -5.76 12.78
CA LEU A 216 -6.68 -6.16 12.47
C LEU A 216 -6.76 -6.81 11.10
N TRP A 217 -6.13 -6.22 10.06
CA TRP A 217 -6.07 -6.82 8.72
C TRP A 217 -5.45 -8.21 8.72
N ARG A 218 -4.38 -8.39 9.48
CA ARG A 218 -3.79 -9.71 9.65
C ARG A 218 -4.78 -10.70 10.26
N SER A 219 -5.47 -10.32 11.34
CA SER A 219 -6.45 -11.18 11.99
C SER A 219 -7.60 -11.53 11.04
N ILE A 220 -8.23 -10.57 10.40
CA ILE A 220 -9.31 -10.79 9.43
C ILE A 220 -8.85 -11.72 8.29
N LYS A 221 -7.67 -11.46 7.72
CA LYS A 221 -7.18 -12.23 6.58
C LYS A 221 -6.87 -13.68 6.95
N TYR A 222 -6.19 -13.91 8.04
CA TYR A 222 -5.76 -15.26 8.43
C TYR A 222 -6.82 -16.07 9.17
N GLU A 223 -7.70 -15.43 9.91
CA GLU A 223 -8.71 -16.12 10.73
C GLU A 223 -10.07 -16.25 10.01
N GLU A 224 -10.31 -15.49 8.92
CA GLU A 224 -11.57 -15.54 8.19
C GLU A 224 -11.35 -15.63 6.66
N VAL A 225 -10.71 -14.62 6.05
CA VAL A 225 -10.72 -14.44 4.59
C VAL A 225 -10.02 -15.57 3.85
N TYR A 226 -8.82 -15.97 4.30
CA TYR A 226 -8.04 -17.03 3.64
C TYR A 226 -8.59 -18.46 3.90
N LEU A 227 -9.52 -18.58 4.83
CA LEU A 227 -10.22 -19.83 5.11
C LEU A 227 -11.52 -19.96 4.29
N ARG A 228 -11.88 -18.95 3.51
CA ARG A 228 -13.13 -18.88 2.76
C ARG A 228 -12.89 -18.59 1.28
N ALA A 229 -13.78 -19.12 0.43
CA ALA A 229 -13.87 -18.75 -0.98
C ALA A 229 -15.19 -17.99 -1.17
N TYR A 230 -15.15 -16.68 -1.08
CA TYR A 230 -16.36 -15.86 -1.24
C TYR A 230 -16.81 -15.83 -2.70
N GLU A 231 -18.00 -16.35 -2.98
CA GLU A 231 -18.60 -16.34 -4.32
C GLU A 231 -19.40 -15.07 -4.62
N SER A 232 -19.92 -14.42 -3.57
CA SER A 232 -20.73 -13.20 -3.68
C SER A 232 -20.37 -12.16 -2.62
N VAL A 233 -20.62 -10.88 -2.93
CA VAL A 233 -20.40 -9.75 -2.02
C VAL A 233 -21.29 -9.87 -0.77
N SER A 234 -22.54 -10.35 -0.92
CA SER A 234 -23.44 -10.59 0.21
C SER A 234 -22.92 -11.71 1.12
N GLY A 235 -22.40 -12.78 0.56
CA GLY A 235 -21.77 -13.87 1.30
C GLY A 235 -20.54 -13.39 2.07
N ALA A 236 -19.65 -12.63 1.41
CA ALA A 236 -18.49 -12.01 2.06
C ALA A 236 -18.93 -11.08 3.20
N ARG A 237 -19.95 -10.24 2.98
CA ARG A 237 -20.48 -9.31 4.00
C ARG A 237 -20.99 -10.06 5.23
N SER A 238 -21.80 -11.10 5.04
CA SER A 238 -22.34 -11.90 6.14
C SER A 238 -21.23 -12.61 6.92
N SER A 239 -20.24 -13.16 6.23
CA SER A 239 -19.16 -13.92 6.87
C SER A 239 -18.20 -13.01 7.64
N ILE A 240 -17.75 -11.92 7.01
CA ILE A 240 -16.90 -10.91 7.66
C ILE A 240 -17.64 -10.25 8.82
N GLY A 241 -18.95 -9.98 8.69
CA GLY A 241 -19.75 -9.45 9.78
C GLY A 241 -19.76 -10.34 11.01
N ARG A 242 -20.02 -11.64 10.84
CA ARG A 242 -19.94 -12.63 11.95
C ARG A 242 -18.54 -12.70 12.56
N TYR A 243 -17.49 -12.59 11.74
CA TYR A 243 -16.13 -12.57 12.24
C TYR A 243 -15.84 -11.30 13.06
N LEU A 244 -16.26 -10.13 12.60
CA LEU A 244 -16.06 -8.87 13.33
C LEU A 244 -16.88 -8.80 14.63
N ASP A 245 -18.08 -9.39 14.65
CA ASP A 245 -18.83 -9.58 15.89
C ASP A 245 -18.06 -10.49 16.86
N PHE A 246 -17.54 -11.62 16.40
CA PHE A 246 -16.67 -12.48 17.20
C PHE A 246 -15.42 -11.75 17.68
N TYR A 247 -14.76 -10.97 16.80
CA TYR A 247 -13.58 -10.19 17.10
C TYR A 247 -13.82 -9.20 18.24
N ASN A 248 -14.93 -8.47 18.20
CA ASN A 248 -15.28 -7.50 19.22
C ASN A 248 -15.74 -8.14 20.55
N THR A 249 -16.59 -9.18 20.47
CA THR A 249 -17.33 -9.66 21.65
C THR A 249 -16.71 -10.88 22.34
N LYS A 250 -15.93 -11.69 21.62
CA LYS A 250 -15.45 -13.00 22.12
C LYS A 250 -13.96 -13.25 21.98
N ARG A 251 -13.29 -12.60 21.01
CA ARG A 251 -11.88 -12.85 20.74
C ARG A 251 -11.01 -12.21 21.84
N PRO A 252 -10.23 -12.99 22.61
CA PRO A 252 -9.33 -12.44 23.61
C PRO A 252 -8.12 -11.77 22.94
N HIS A 253 -7.66 -10.65 23.47
CA HIS A 253 -6.52 -9.89 22.99
C HIS A 253 -5.39 -9.85 24.00
N GLN A 254 -4.22 -10.31 23.63
CA GLN A 254 -3.02 -10.31 24.48
C GLN A 254 -2.62 -8.91 24.96
N SER A 255 -2.78 -7.89 24.09
CA SER A 255 -2.50 -6.49 24.43
C SER A 255 -3.57 -5.82 25.31
N LEU A 256 -4.63 -6.53 25.65
CA LEU A 256 -5.71 -6.12 26.54
C LEU A 256 -5.82 -7.08 27.73
N ASP A 257 -4.72 -7.72 28.11
CA ASP A 257 -4.65 -8.68 29.22
C ASP A 257 -5.69 -9.82 29.12
N GLY A 258 -5.99 -10.23 27.88
CA GLY A 258 -6.98 -11.27 27.59
C GLY A 258 -8.43 -10.77 27.52
N ALA A 259 -8.69 -9.50 27.76
CA ALA A 259 -10.02 -8.93 27.56
C ALA A 259 -10.40 -8.86 26.08
N THR A 260 -11.70 -8.82 25.80
CA THR A 260 -12.21 -8.55 24.45
C THR A 260 -12.22 -7.05 24.17
N PRO A 261 -12.22 -6.62 22.88
CA PRO A 261 -12.36 -5.22 22.52
C PRO A 261 -13.59 -4.55 23.13
N ASP A 262 -14.73 -5.25 23.20
CA ASP A 262 -15.95 -4.73 23.81
C ASP A 262 -15.79 -4.52 25.32
N GLN A 263 -15.18 -5.47 26.03
CA GLN A 263 -14.90 -5.31 27.45
C GLN A 263 -14.01 -4.09 27.71
N ALA A 264 -12.90 -3.95 26.96
CA ALA A 264 -12.01 -2.81 27.10
C ALA A 264 -12.69 -1.47 26.77
N TYR A 265 -13.56 -1.46 25.77
CA TYR A 265 -14.24 -0.24 25.34
C TYR A 265 -15.31 0.21 26.36
N PHE A 266 -16.22 -0.69 26.74
CA PHE A 266 -17.39 -0.32 27.55
C PHE A 266 -17.08 -0.22 29.06
N THR A 267 -16.12 -0.99 29.58
CA THR A 267 -15.71 -0.88 30.98
C THR A 267 -15.18 0.51 31.30
N GLU A 268 -14.29 1.03 30.46
CA GLU A 268 -13.71 2.36 30.67
C GLU A 268 -14.72 3.50 30.45
N LEU A 269 -15.68 3.36 29.53
CA LEU A 269 -16.74 4.34 29.33
C LEU A 269 -17.65 4.40 30.58
N SER A 270 -18.05 3.24 31.13
CA SER A 270 -18.91 3.18 32.31
C SER A 270 -18.27 3.73 33.59
N LEU A 271 -16.95 3.77 33.68
CA LEU A 271 -16.21 4.37 34.81
C LEU A 271 -16.18 5.91 34.75
N ARG A 272 -16.42 6.51 33.58
CA ARG A 272 -16.40 7.97 33.39
C ARG A 272 -17.74 8.65 33.52
N ASP A 273 -18.81 7.90 33.33
CA ASP A 273 -20.18 8.39 33.49
C ASP A 273 -20.64 8.35 35.00
N ARG A 274 -19.75 7.98 35.91
CA ARG A 274 -19.92 8.03 37.37
C ARG A 274 -19.08 9.14 37.97
#